data_be6f1d0486c4e20a295ffd9f322118d6
#
_entry.id   be6f1d0486c4e20a295ffd9f322118d6
#
_cell.length_a   1.000
_cell.length_b   1.000
_cell.length_c   1.000
_cell.angle_alpha   90.00
_cell.angle_beta   90.00
_cell.angle_gamma   90.00
#
_symmetry.space_group_name_H-M   'P 1'
#
loop_
_entity.id
_entity.type
_entity.pdbx_description
1 polymer ?
#
loop_
_entity_poly.entity_id
_entity_poly.type
_entity_poly.pdbx_seq_one_letter_code
_entity_poly.pdbx_strand_id
1 'polypeptide(L)'
;PLKNMVLSRDCIWLSAGYCVAIRGAEMWRKQNGTNPYPVVLGVRSSVFLPYKQLGLVIVDEEHESSYKQKEPAPRYNGRDAAIMLGKMSGAKILLGSATPSFESYQNALSGKYGFVQLTTRYGEVMMPELLFVDMKEYRRKKMMKGSFTPVLYEEMKRVLENGMQVILFQNRRGYSTYLQCDRCGSILKCKHCDVSMTYYRYRNTLNCHYCGSLRAVPAMCQECGQGHYVNRTPGTERIEEDVKQYFPEARVARMDLDVMSNKAKFRALIDDFESGNLDVLIGTQMVSKGLDFERVKLVGVMDADSLMGFPDFRAEERAYDMLMQVSGRSGRKGERGKVVIQLTDMQSRVYQLVRKENYREFYTQLSQEREMFNYPPFSRLILVELRHMDGVVLRNAANELARLLRERLERRVCGPAEPDVSRVRKMYRIQILIKAEQGLSLSKLKAFL
;
A
#
# COMPACT_ATOMS: atom_id res chain seq x y z
N PRO A 1 -20.81 -4.75 -11.54
CA PRO A 1 -21.85 -3.85 -12.11
C PRO A 1 -21.24 -2.71 -12.94
N LEU A 2 -20.13 -2.08 -12.53
CA LEU A 2 -19.48 -1.01 -13.29
C LEU A 2 -18.87 -1.46 -14.64
N LYS A 3 -18.38 -2.71 -14.76
CA LYS A 3 -17.85 -3.25 -16.02
C LYS A 3 -18.88 -3.21 -17.16
N ASN A 4 -20.15 -3.47 -16.88
CA ASN A 4 -21.21 -3.49 -17.89
C ASN A 4 -21.76 -2.10 -18.26
N MET A 5 -21.59 -1.11 -17.37
CA MET A 5 -21.91 0.30 -17.65
C MET A 5 -20.86 1.00 -18.53
N VAL A 6 -19.62 0.50 -18.53
CA VAL A 6 -18.46 1.13 -19.19
C VAL A 6 -18.38 0.82 -20.69
N LEU A 7 -19.19 -0.09 -21.23
CA LEU A 7 -19.20 -0.45 -22.66
C LEU A 7 -20.09 0.46 -23.52
N SER A 8 -20.75 1.48 -22.95
CA SER A 8 -21.45 2.47 -23.75
C SER A 8 -20.46 3.46 -24.40
N ARG A 9 -20.77 3.92 -25.63
CA ARG A 9 -19.96 4.92 -26.36
C ARG A 9 -19.80 6.25 -25.60
N ASP A 10 -20.52 6.42 -24.50
CA ASP A 10 -20.59 7.64 -23.69
C ASP A 10 -19.68 7.65 -22.47
N CYS A 11 -18.96 6.55 -22.20
CA CYS A 11 -18.02 6.44 -21.08
C CYS A 11 -16.58 6.36 -21.58
N ILE A 12 -15.67 7.07 -20.92
CA ILE A 12 -14.25 6.99 -21.21
C ILE A 12 -13.44 6.61 -19.97
N TRP A 13 -12.45 5.73 -20.16
CA TRP A 13 -11.54 5.30 -19.12
C TRP A 13 -10.14 5.89 -19.25
N LEU A 14 -9.68 6.58 -18.20
CA LEU A 14 -8.30 7.03 -18.03
C LEU A 14 -7.51 6.00 -17.22
N SER A 15 -6.63 5.25 -17.87
CA SER A 15 -5.70 4.35 -17.16
C SER A 15 -4.34 5.00 -16.92
N ALA A 16 -3.67 4.66 -15.79
CA ALA A 16 -2.30 5.09 -15.53
C ALA A 16 -1.31 4.40 -16.48
N GLY A 17 -0.52 5.17 -17.25
CA GLY A 17 0.55 4.66 -18.12
C GLY A 17 0.99 5.66 -19.18
N TYR A 18 2.08 5.41 -19.88
CA TYR A 18 2.77 6.30 -20.84
C TYR A 18 1.87 6.83 -22.01
N CYS A 19 0.74 6.18 -22.26
CA CYS A 19 -0.28 6.65 -23.22
C CYS A 19 -1.13 7.82 -22.68
N VAL A 20 -0.90 8.25 -21.42
CA VAL A 20 -1.68 9.26 -20.70
C VAL A 20 -1.51 10.66 -21.32
N ALA A 21 -0.33 10.99 -21.87
CA ALA A 21 -0.10 12.34 -22.41
C ALA A 21 -0.93 12.61 -23.67
N ILE A 22 -0.96 11.69 -24.63
CA ILE A 22 -1.69 11.86 -25.89
C ILE A 22 -3.20 11.70 -25.66
N ARG A 23 -3.62 10.61 -25.00
CA ARG A 23 -5.04 10.42 -24.67
C ARG A 23 -5.55 11.44 -23.66
N GLY A 24 -4.72 11.89 -22.73
CA GLY A 24 -5.05 12.97 -21.79
C GLY A 24 -5.29 14.29 -22.53
N ALA A 25 -4.48 14.61 -23.55
CA ALA A 25 -4.66 15.80 -24.37
C ALA A 25 -5.92 15.71 -25.25
N GLU A 26 -6.20 14.55 -25.85
CA GLU A 26 -7.45 14.31 -26.59
C GLU A 26 -8.68 14.43 -25.70
N MET A 27 -8.63 13.84 -24.52
CA MET A 27 -9.71 13.94 -23.53
C MET A 27 -9.90 15.37 -23.05
N TRP A 28 -8.80 16.08 -22.79
CA TRP A 28 -8.86 17.48 -22.40
C TRP A 28 -9.53 18.32 -23.47
N ARG A 29 -9.14 18.13 -24.76
CA ARG A 29 -9.76 18.82 -25.91
C ARG A 29 -11.24 18.49 -26.04
N LYS A 30 -11.60 17.20 -25.94
CA LYS A 30 -13.00 16.77 -26.05
C LYS A 30 -13.83 17.29 -24.87
N GLN A 31 -13.32 17.20 -23.66
CA GLN A 31 -14.02 17.67 -22.45
C GLN A 31 -14.19 19.21 -22.47
N ASN A 32 -13.25 19.92 -23.08
CA ASN A 32 -13.34 21.38 -23.29
C ASN A 32 -14.16 21.77 -24.52
N GLY A 33 -14.49 20.83 -25.39
CA GLY A 33 -15.27 21.03 -26.63
C GLY A 33 -16.77 21.22 -26.41
N THR A 34 -17.51 21.19 -27.51
CA THR A 34 -18.98 21.36 -27.54
C THR A 34 -19.74 20.13 -27.09
N ASN A 35 -19.14 18.95 -27.19
CA ASN A 35 -19.77 17.66 -26.82
C ASN A 35 -18.86 16.89 -25.87
N PRO A 36 -18.82 17.23 -24.55
CA PRO A 36 -18.02 16.55 -23.55
C PRO A 36 -18.56 15.14 -23.24
N TYR A 37 -17.71 14.28 -22.70
CA TYR A 37 -18.16 12.98 -22.19
C TYR A 37 -19.05 13.17 -20.94
N PRO A 38 -20.23 12.55 -20.89
CA PRO A 38 -21.12 12.66 -19.72
C PRO A 38 -20.57 11.92 -18.51
N VAL A 39 -19.79 10.84 -18.71
CA VAL A 39 -19.18 10.07 -17.64
C VAL A 39 -17.68 9.89 -17.91
N VAL A 40 -16.86 10.24 -16.94
CA VAL A 40 -15.39 10.09 -16.98
C VAL A 40 -14.95 9.17 -15.85
N LEU A 41 -14.38 8.03 -16.20
CA LEU A 41 -13.67 7.15 -15.25
C LEU A 41 -12.18 7.42 -15.34
N GLY A 42 -11.55 7.71 -14.23
CA GLY A 42 -10.15 8.10 -14.25
C GLY A 42 -9.39 7.87 -12.95
N VAL A 43 -8.07 7.93 -13.08
CA VAL A 43 -7.14 7.96 -11.94
C VAL A 43 -7.11 9.36 -11.34
N ARG A 44 -6.37 9.54 -10.24
CA ARG A 44 -6.27 10.81 -9.49
C ARG A 44 -6.07 12.08 -10.35
N SER A 45 -5.40 11.98 -11.51
CA SER A 45 -5.18 13.15 -12.41
C SER A 45 -6.41 13.60 -13.17
N SER A 46 -7.47 12.79 -13.23
CA SER A 46 -8.71 13.15 -13.91
C SER A 46 -9.43 14.36 -13.28
N VAL A 47 -9.13 14.67 -12.01
CA VAL A 47 -9.66 15.87 -11.34
C VAL A 47 -9.26 17.18 -11.99
N PHE A 48 -8.24 17.18 -12.86
CA PHE A 48 -7.77 18.38 -13.58
C PHE A 48 -8.31 18.51 -15.01
N LEU A 49 -9.26 17.67 -15.40
CA LEU A 49 -9.95 17.85 -16.67
C LEU A 49 -10.90 19.06 -16.61
N PRO A 50 -11.12 19.75 -17.73
CA PRO A 50 -11.97 20.93 -17.79
C PRO A 50 -13.46 20.56 -17.83
N TYR A 51 -14.03 20.25 -16.68
CA TYR A 51 -15.44 19.94 -16.55
C TYR A 51 -16.29 21.22 -16.61
N LYS A 52 -17.25 21.30 -17.55
CA LYS A 52 -18.13 22.45 -17.70
C LYS A 52 -19.37 22.38 -16.82
N GLN A 53 -19.95 21.19 -16.69
CA GLN A 53 -21.20 20.93 -15.94
C GLN A 53 -21.04 19.69 -15.10
N LEU A 54 -20.21 19.78 -14.06
CA LEU A 54 -19.95 18.67 -13.17
C LEU A 54 -21.10 18.55 -12.15
N GLY A 55 -21.88 17.47 -12.23
CA GLY A 55 -23.02 17.22 -11.33
C GLY A 55 -22.70 16.30 -10.16
N LEU A 56 -21.75 15.34 -10.36
CA LEU A 56 -21.41 14.33 -9.35
C LEU A 56 -19.93 13.96 -9.47
N VAL A 57 -19.29 13.84 -8.32
CA VAL A 57 -17.92 13.30 -8.16
C VAL A 57 -17.99 12.09 -7.26
N ILE A 58 -17.51 10.93 -7.74
CA ILE A 58 -17.41 9.71 -6.93
C ILE A 58 -15.93 9.38 -6.75
N VAL A 59 -15.52 9.20 -5.49
CA VAL A 59 -14.18 8.73 -5.11
C VAL A 59 -14.33 7.38 -4.46
N ASP A 60 -14.00 6.33 -5.21
CA ASP A 60 -14.04 4.95 -4.72
C ASP A 60 -12.75 4.63 -3.98
N GLU A 61 -12.84 3.77 -2.93
CA GLU A 61 -11.70 3.44 -2.04
C GLU A 61 -10.96 4.71 -1.56
N GLU A 62 -11.70 5.68 -1.03
CA GLU A 62 -11.21 7.03 -0.71
C GLU A 62 -10.01 7.05 0.26
N HIS A 63 -9.86 5.98 1.06
CA HIS A 63 -8.76 5.76 2.01
C HIS A 63 -7.42 5.46 1.32
N GLU A 64 -7.45 5.11 0.02
CA GLU A 64 -6.27 4.64 -0.68
C GLU A 64 -5.11 5.66 -0.69
N SER A 65 -3.96 5.23 -0.20
CA SER A 65 -2.75 6.05 -0.15
C SER A 65 -2.24 6.49 -1.53
N SER A 66 -2.66 5.82 -2.61
CA SER A 66 -2.33 6.15 -3.99
C SER A 66 -2.96 7.45 -4.49
N TYR A 67 -3.99 7.96 -3.82
CA TYR A 67 -4.52 9.29 -4.09
C TYR A 67 -3.52 10.40 -3.77
N LYS A 68 -2.57 10.17 -2.85
CA LYS A 68 -1.49 11.12 -2.57
C LYS A 68 -0.38 11.01 -3.61
N GLN A 69 -0.19 12.05 -4.43
CA GLN A 69 0.96 12.16 -5.30
C GLN A 69 2.20 12.48 -4.49
N LYS A 70 3.20 11.60 -4.55
CA LYS A 70 4.49 11.81 -3.88
C LYS A 70 5.46 12.52 -4.81
N GLU A 71 5.53 12.10 -6.06
CA GLU A 71 6.33 12.69 -7.13
C GLU A 71 5.62 12.51 -8.47
N PRO A 72 5.81 13.44 -9.43
CA PRO A 72 6.44 14.76 -9.27
C PRO A 72 5.59 15.76 -8.48
N ALA A 73 6.13 16.97 -8.22
CA ALA A 73 5.31 18.10 -7.80
C ALA A 73 4.31 18.48 -8.92
N PRO A 74 3.13 19.05 -8.58
CA PRO A 74 2.61 19.31 -7.24
C PRO A 74 2.18 18.06 -6.49
N ARG A 75 2.50 17.98 -5.20
CA ARG A 75 2.23 16.80 -4.34
C ARG A 75 0.82 16.85 -3.75
N TYR A 76 -0.19 16.92 -4.61
CA TYR A 76 -1.60 16.97 -4.19
C TYR A 76 -2.14 15.61 -3.72
N ASN A 77 -3.26 15.64 -3.02
CA ASN A 77 -4.09 14.46 -2.76
C ASN A 77 -5.28 14.49 -3.72
N GLY A 78 -5.46 13.45 -4.53
CA GLY A 78 -6.52 13.38 -5.55
C GLY A 78 -7.92 13.36 -4.96
N ARG A 79 -8.14 12.70 -3.81
CA ARG A 79 -9.40 12.74 -3.07
C ARG A 79 -9.74 14.17 -2.63
N ASP A 80 -8.79 14.84 -1.98
CA ASP A 80 -9.01 16.19 -1.47
C ASP A 80 -9.20 17.20 -2.62
N ALA A 81 -8.48 17.00 -3.74
CA ALA A 81 -8.68 17.80 -4.96
C ALA A 81 -10.07 17.55 -5.58
N ALA A 82 -10.55 16.30 -5.57
CA ALA A 82 -11.90 15.95 -6.04
C ALA A 82 -13.00 16.61 -5.20
N ILE A 83 -12.82 16.63 -3.86
CA ILE A 83 -13.73 17.32 -2.94
C ILE A 83 -13.74 18.83 -3.24
N MET A 84 -12.57 19.44 -3.46
CA MET A 84 -12.48 20.85 -3.78
C MET A 84 -13.12 21.16 -5.16
N LEU A 85 -12.84 20.33 -6.15
CA LEU A 85 -13.45 20.45 -7.49
C LEU A 85 -14.98 20.39 -7.40
N GLY A 86 -15.54 19.40 -6.69
CA GLY A 86 -16.97 19.28 -6.49
C GLY A 86 -17.58 20.52 -5.79
N LYS A 87 -16.91 21.03 -4.75
CA LYS A 87 -17.33 22.26 -4.09
C LYS A 87 -17.33 23.48 -5.01
N MET A 88 -16.28 23.64 -5.80
CA MET A 88 -16.15 24.77 -6.76
C MET A 88 -17.18 24.70 -7.87
N SER A 89 -17.56 23.50 -8.30
CA SER A 89 -18.53 23.27 -9.38
C SER A 89 -19.97 23.15 -8.91
N GLY A 90 -20.24 23.22 -7.60
CA GLY A 90 -21.57 22.95 -7.04
C GLY A 90 -22.03 21.49 -7.19
N ALA A 91 -21.11 20.56 -7.50
CA ALA A 91 -21.40 19.15 -7.69
C ALA A 91 -21.58 18.41 -6.35
N LYS A 92 -22.38 17.34 -6.36
CA LYS A 92 -22.46 16.41 -5.25
C LYS A 92 -21.17 15.56 -5.18
N ILE A 93 -20.77 15.18 -3.97
CA ILE A 93 -19.56 14.39 -3.74
C ILE A 93 -19.92 13.14 -2.96
N LEU A 94 -19.50 11.98 -3.47
CA LEU A 94 -19.65 10.68 -2.81
C LEU A 94 -18.28 10.06 -2.59
N LEU A 95 -17.94 9.79 -1.33
CA LEU A 95 -16.74 9.07 -0.94
C LEU A 95 -17.15 7.66 -0.53
N GLY A 96 -16.63 6.65 -1.20
CA GLY A 96 -16.91 5.24 -0.93
C GLY A 96 -15.69 4.54 -0.32
N SER A 97 -15.91 3.76 0.75
CA SER A 97 -14.89 2.89 1.33
C SER A 97 -15.52 1.87 2.27
N ALA A 98 -14.92 0.68 2.34
CA ALA A 98 -15.21 -0.30 3.38
C ALA A 98 -14.48 0.04 4.71
N THR A 99 -13.33 0.69 4.59
CA THR A 99 -12.46 1.15 5.68
C THR A 99 -12.12 2.62 5.45
N PRO A 100 -13.04 3.56 5.74
CA PRO A 100 -12.83 4.97 5.43
C PRO A 100 -11.57 5.52 6.12
N SER A 101 -10.90 6.48 5.47
CA SER A 101 -9.76 7.15 6.10
C SER A 101 -10.19 7.85 7.40
N PHE A 102 -9.31 7.91 8.38
CA PHE A 102 -9.61 8.57 9.66
C PHE A 102 -10.05 10.01 9.48
N GLU A 103 -9.50 10.71 8.48
CA GLU A 103 -9.90 12.08 8.15
C GLU A 103 -11.34 12.17 7.63
N SER A 104 -11.74 11.28 6.74
CA SER A 104 -13.11 11.24 6.19
C SER A 104 -14.10 10.80 7.24
N TYR A 105 -13.74 9.78 8.02
CA TYR A 105 -14.61 9.28 9.09
C TYR A 105 -14.81 10.31 10.20
N GLN A 106 -13.76 11.04 10.63
CA GLN A 106 -13.87 12.15 11.57
C GLN A 106 -14.76 13.27 11.05
N ASN A 107 -14.64 13.63 9.75
CA ASN A 107 -15.49 14.62 9.13
C ASN A 107 -16.97 14.18 9.11
N ALA A 108 -17.23 12.88 8.95
CA ALA A 108 -18.58 12.32 9.02
C ALA A 108 -19.13 12.36 10.46
N LEU A 109 -18.34 11.91 11.45
CA LEU A 109 -18.75 11.93 12.86
C LEU A 109 -18.99 13.35 13.40
N SER A 110 -18.24 14.34 12.92
CA SER A 110 -18.42 15.77 13.29
C SER A 110 -19.57 16.45 12.55
N GLY A 111 -20.31 15.73 11.69
CA GLY A 111 -21.42 16.29 10.91
C GLY A 111 -21.01 17.17 9.73
N LYS A 112 -19.72 17.26 9.42
CA LYS A 112 -19.22 17.99 8.25
C LYS A 112 -19.53 17.27 6.93
N TYR A 113 -19.58 15.93 6.95
CA TYR A 113 -20.03 15.08 5.86
C TYR A 113 -21.31 14.34 6.26
N GLY A 114 -22.18 14.07 5.30
CA GLY A 114 -23.23 13.08 5.49
C GLY A 114 -22.62 11.69 5.62
N PHE A 115 -23.20 10.84 6.46
CA PHE A 115 -22.73 9.48 6.67
C PHE A 115 -23.83 8.48 6.39
N VAL A 116 -23.52 7.50 5.51
CA VAL A 116 -24.40 6.37 5.22
C VAL A 116 -23.60 5.10 5.40
N GLN A 117 -24.04 4.22 6.29
CA GLN A 117 -23.45 2.91 6.51
C GLN A 117 -24.27 1.84 5.79
N LEU A 118 -23.64 1.14 4.86
CA LEU A 118 -24.23 -0.04 4.22
C LEU A 118 -23.91 -1.27 5.08
N THR A 119 -24.93 -1.86 5.68
CA THR A 119 -24.77 -3.01 6.59
C THR A 119 -24.97 -4.36 5.91
N THR A 120 -25.53 -4.38 4.70
CA THR A 120 -25.76 -5.58 3.90
C THR A 120 -24.93 -5.58 2.65
N ARG A 121 -24.37 -6.74 2.30
CA ARG A 121 -23.63 -6.93 1.05
C ARG A 121 -24.60 -7.21 -0.10
N TYR A 122 -24.27 -6.72 -1.27
CA TYR A 122 -25.00 -7.08 -2.48
C TYR A 122 -24.84 -8.57 -2.77
N GLY A 123 -25.95 -9.28 -3.05
CA GLY A 123 -25.96 -10.71 -3.43
C GLY A 123 -25.80 -11.69 -2.28
N GLU A 124 -26.13 -11.32 -1.03
CA GLU A 124 -26.10 -12.20 0.16
C GLU A 124 -24.76 -12.89 0.42
N VAL A 125 -23.65 -12.26 0.02
CA VAL A 125 -22.29 -12.77 0.19
C VAL A 125 -21.87 -12.70 1.65
N MET A 126 -21.56 -13.85 2.26
CA MET A 126 -21.05 -13.92 3.64
C MET A 126 -19.61 -13.44 3.73
N MET A 127 -19.25 -12.89 4.91
CA MET A 127 -17.85 -12.60 5.23
C MET A 127 -17.04 -13.91 5.29
N PRO A 128 -15.79 -13.92 4.82
CA PRO A 128 -14.92 -15.08 4.94
C PRO A 128 -14.61 -15.41 6.40
N GLU A 129 -14.23 -16.63 6.64
CA GLU A 129 -13.70 -17.06 7.94
C GLU A 129 -12.24 -16.60 8.07
N LEU A 130 -11.92 -15.86 9.14
CA LEU A 130 -10.57 -15.37 9.40
C LEU A 130 -9.87 -16.29 10.42
N LEU A 131 -8.81 -16.96 9.99
CA LEU A 131 -7.99 -17.84 10.81
C LEU A 131 -6.63 -17.19 11.07
N PHE A 132 -6.39 -16.78 12.32
CA PHE A 132 -5.10 -16.22 12.75
C PHE A 132 -4.21 -17.33 13.29
N VAL A 133 -3.00 -17.47 12.73
CA VAL A 133 -2.11 -18.59 12.97
C VAL A 133 -0.74 -18.11 13.46
N ASP A 134 -0.33 -18.55 14.65
CA ASP A 134 0.96 -18.22 15.27
C ASP A 134 2.11 -18.97 14.61
N MET A 135 2.92 -18.29 13.80
CA MET A 135 4.11 -18.86 13.19
C MET A 135 5.22 -19.19 14.18
N LYS A 136 5.31 -18.50 15.33
CA LYS A 136 6.37 -18.79 16.34
C LYS A 136 6.23 -20.19 16.89
N GLU A 137 5.00 -20.58 17.20
CA GLU A 137 4.71 -21.91 17.72
C GLU A 137 5.13 -23.01 16.76
N TYR A 138 4.70 -22.90 15.49
CA TYR A 138 5.03 -23.90 14.46
C TYR A 138 6.51 -23.91 14.08
N ARG A 139 7.20 -22.76 14.08
CA ARG A 139 8.64 -22.68 13.89
C ARG A 139 9.40 -23.38 15.02
N ARG A 140 9.00 -23.14 16.28
CA ARG A 140 9.59 -23.79 17.45
C ARG A 140 9.43 -25.30 17.41
N LYS A 141 8.26 -25.77 17.01
CA LYS A 141 7.94 -27.20 16.85
C LYS A 141 8.52 -27.82 15.56
N LYS A 142 9.21 -27.05 14.71
CA LYS A 142 9.74 -27.48 13.40
C LYS A 142 8.67 -28.10 12.46
N MET A 143 7.45 -27.62 12.55
CA MET A 143 6.29 -28.12 11.80
C MET A 143 6.00 -27.31 10.52
N MET A 144 6.78 -26.28 10.22
CA MET A 144 6.63 -25.50 9.00
C MET A 144 6.93 -26.32 7.75
N LYS A 145 6.11 -26.19 6.72
CA LYS A 145 6.35 -26.73 5.37
C LYS A 145 6.80 -25.55 4.46
N GLY A 146 8.12 -25.31 4.38
CA GLY A 146 8.64 -24.10 3.75
C GLY A 146 8.11 -22.82 4.41
N SER A 147 7.39 -22.00 3.65
CA SER A 147 6.76 -20.76 4.12
C SER A 147 5.37 -20.98 4.74
N PHE A 148 4.86 -22.21 4.75
CA PHE A 148 3.48 -22.53 5.16
C PHE A 148 3.43 -23.11 6.55
N THR A 149 2.52 -22.59 7.38
CA THR A 149 2.10 -23.30 8.60
C THR A 149 1.28 -24.52 8.22
N PRO A 150 1.20 -25.57 9.09
CA PRO A 150 0.35 -26.73 8.82
C PRO A 150 -1.09 -26.35 8.48
N VAL A 151 -1.66 -25.36 9.16
CA VAL A 151 -3.03 -24.88 8.91
C VAL A 151 -3.19 -24.36 7.49
N LEU A 152 -2.29 -23.48 7.04
CA LEU A 152 -2.35 -22.94 5.68
C LEU A 152 -2.12 -24.06 4.64
N TYR A 153 -1.17 -24.95 4.89
CA TYR A 153 -0.87 -26.05 3.99
C TYR A 153 -2.09 -26.98 3.79
N GLU A 154 -2.76 -27.41 4.86
CA GLU A 154 -3.92 -28.30 4.77
C GLU A 154 -5.12 -27.61 4.11
N GLU A 155 -5.34 -26.31 4.38
CA GLU A 155 -6.40 -25.57 3.68
C GLU A 155 -6.07 -25.37 2.18
N MET A 156 -4.82 -25.11 1.82
CA MET A 156 -4.40 -25.07 0.41
C MET A 156 -4.63 -26.41 -0.28
N LYS A 157 -4.21 -27.50 0.35
CA LYS A 157 -4.41 -28.86 -0.18
C LYS A 157 -5.87 -29.13 -0.45
N ARG A 158 -6.73 -28.89 0.55
CA ARG A 158 -8.19 -29.07 0.41
C ARG A 158 -8.80 -28.27 -0.73
N VAL A 159 -8.41 -27.00 -0.88
CA VAL A 159 -8.96 -26.11 -1.91
C VAL A 159 -8.50 -26.53 -3.32
N LEU A 160 -7.22 -26.87 -3.46
CA LEU A 160 -6.64 -27.30 -4.75
C LEU A 160 -7.19 -28.66 -5.21
N GLU A 161 -7.35 -29.63 -4.30
CA GLU A 161 -7.97 -30.94 -4.59
C GLU A 161 -9.43 -30.81 -5.07
N ASN A 162 -10.14 -29.76 -4.64
CA ASN A 162 -11.49 -29.46 -5.13
C ASN A 162 -11.51 -28.60 -6.41
N GLY A 163 -10.37 -28.40 -7.07
CA GLY A 163 -10.26 -27.61 -8.30
C GLY A 163 -10.56 -26.12 -8.11
N MET A 164 -10.49 -25.62 -6.89
CA MET A 164 -10.68 -24.21 -6.55
C MET A 164 -9.35 -23.48 -6.46
N GLN A 165 -9.40 -22.14 -6.39
CA GLN A 165 -8.22 -21.29 -6.49
C GLN A 165 -7.78 -20.71 -5.14
N VAL A 166 -6.47 -20.46 -5.04
CA VAL A 166 -5.81 -19.88 -3.88
C VAL A 166 -5.11 -18.58 -4.26
N ILE A 167 -5.23 -17.57 -3.39
CA ILE A 167 -4.40 -16.36 -3.46
C ILE A 167 -3.44 -16.37 -2.27
N LEU A 168 -2.13 -16.20 -2.54
CA LEU A 168 -1.12 -16.02 -1.52
C LEU A 168 -0.65 -14.56 -1.54
N PHE A 169 -0.98 -13.84 -0.47
CA PHE A 169 -0.63 -12.45 -0.31
C PHE A 169 0.64 -12.29 0.51
N GLN A 170 1.66 -11.63 -0.07
CA GLN A 170 2.88 -11.26 0.62
C GLN A 170 3.07 -9.75 0.58
N ASN A 171 3.12 -9.09 1.73
CA ASN A 171 3.42 -7.67 1.75
C ASN A 171 4.89 -7.40 1.44
N ARG A 172 5.17 -6.82 0.27
CA ARG A 172 6.54 -6.55 -0.18
C ARG A 172 7.09 -5.19 0.29
N ARG A 173 6.29 -4.35 0.92
CA ARG A 173 6.71 -2.95 1.21
C ARG A 173 7.64 -2.77 2.41
N GLY A 174 7.92 -3.80 3.21
CA GLY A 174 8.81 -3.70 4.37
C GLY A 174 10.17 -4.36 4.21
N TYR A 175 10.29 -5.38 3.36
CA TYR A 175 11.53 -6.16 3.20
C TYR A 175 11.78 -6.43 1.73
N SER A 176 12.56 -5.57 1.09
CA SER A 176 13.25 -5.96 -0.13
C SER A 176 14.11 -7.17 0.18
N THR A 177 14.11 -8.17 -0.72
CA THR A 177 15.05 -9.29 -0.63
C THR A 177 16.46 -8.71 -0.58
N TYR A 178 17.09 -8.74 0.55
CA TYR A 178 18.48 -8.33 0.71
C TYR A 178 19.35 -9.53 0.99
N LEU A 179 20.60 -9.41 0.62
CA LEU A 179 21.61 -10.41 0.93
C LEU A 179 22.28 -10.06 2.26
N GLN A 180 22.36 -11.07 3.13
CA GLN A 180 23.03 -10.98 4.42
C GLN A 180 24.19 -11.97 4.46
N CYS A 181 25.31 -11.56 5.00
CA CYS A 181 26.42 -12.48 5.24
C CYS A 181 26.01 -13.58 6.23
N ASP A 182 26.26 -14.82 5.87
CA ASP A 182 25.95 -16.01 6.69
C ASP A 182 26.78 -16.06 7.98
N ARG A 183 27.96 -15.44 8.02
CA ARG A 183 28.92 -15.44 9.10
C ARG A 183 28.83 -14.22 10.02
N CYS A 184 28.93 -13.00 9.49
CA CYS A 184 28.94 -11.77 10.30
C CYS A 184 27.61 -11.02 10.33
N GLY A 185 26.61 -11.44 9.55
CA GLY A 185 25.30 -10.80 9.50
C GLY A 185 25.24 -9.46 8.75
N SER A 186 26.36 -8.98 8.16
CA SER A 186 26.38 -7.73 7.41
C SER A 186 25.47 -7.77 6.19
N ILE A 187 24.82 -6.63 5.89
CA ILE A 187 23.88 -6.48 4.77
C ILE A 187 24.52 -5.56 3.73
N LEU A 188 24.41 -5.94 2.45
CA LEU A 188 24.92 -5.12 1.36
C LEU A 188 24.10 -3.84 1.19
N LYS A 189 24.74 -2.71 1.43
CA LYS A 189 24.16 -1.37 1.27
C LYS A 189 24.58 -0.69 -0.02
N CYS A 190 23.77 0.24 -0.48
CA CYS A 190 24.10 1.08 -1.63
C CYS A 190 25.26 2.03 -1.28
N LYS A 191 26.21 2.21 -2.16
CA LYS A 191 27.33 3.15 -1.97
C LYS A 191 26.90 4.62 -1.94
N HIS A 192 25.74 4.95 -2.53
CA HIS A 192 25.24 6.33 -2.67
C HIS A 192 24.04 6.64 -1.77
N CYS A 193 23.43 5.59 -1.17
CA CYS A 193 22.24 5.69 -0.34
C CYS A 193 22.40 4.79 0.88
N ASP A 194 21.93 5.22 2.03
CA ASP A 194 21.97 4.41 3.26
C ASP A 194 20.79 3.43 3.31
N VAL A 195 20.68 2.62 2.27
CA VAL A 195 19.64 1.56 2.16
C VAL A 195 20.25 0.24 1.76
N SER A 196 19.65 -0.83 2.22
CA SER A 196 19.95 -2.16 1.72
C SER A 196 19.68 -2.25 0.22
N MET A 197 20.56 -2.89 -0.52
CA MET A 197 20.33 -3.15 -1.93
C MET A 197 19.38 -4.35 -2.08
N THR A 198 18.44 -4.23 -3.00
CA THR A 198 17.51 -5.33 -3.32
C THR A 198 18.19 -6.34 -4.23
N TYR A 199 18.13 -7.60 -3.84
CA TYR A 199 18.66 -8.70 -4.62
C TYR A 199 17.63 -9.24 -5.61
N TYR A 200 18.00 -9.33 -6.88
CA TYR A 200 17.23 -9.95 -7.96
C TYR A 200 17.85 -11.29 -8.33
N ARG A 201 17.26 -12.38 -7.85
CA ARG A 201 17.79 -13.74 -8.02
C ARG A 201 17.97 -14.13 -9.48
N TYR A 202 16.99 -13.83 -10.33
CA TYR A 202 17.00 -14.17 -11.75
C TYR A 202 18.21 -13.59 -12.51
N ARG A 203 18.66 -12.38 -12.12
CA ARG A 203 19.81 -11.70 -12.75
C ARG A 203 21.08 -11.79 -11.92
N ASN A 204 21.04 -12.39 -10.74
CA ASN A 204 22.11 -12.39 -9.74
C ASN A 204 22.69 -10.99 -9.50
N THR A 205 21.84 -9.97 -9.41
CA THR A 205 22.23 -8.57 -9.28
C THR A 205 21.57 -7.90 -8.08
N LEU A 206 22.23 -6.87 -7.58
CA LEU A 206 21.76 -5.98 -6.54
C LEU A 206 21.34 -4.64 -7.16
N ASN A 207 20.17 -4.14 -6.82
CA ASN A 207 19.64 -2.86 -7.30
C ASN A 207 19.26 -1.96 -6.13
N CYS A 208 19.61 -0.69 -6.22
CA CYS A 208 19.13 0.34 -5.31
C CYS A 208 17.85 1.00 -5.86
N HIS A 209 16.72 0.81 -5.19
CA HIS A 209 15.43 1.41 -5.61
C HIS A 209 15.37 2.95 -5.50
N TYR A 210 16.34 3.57 -4.82
CA TYR A 210 16.39 5.03 -4.65
C TYR A 210 17.18 5.75 -5.74
N CYS A 211 18.33 5.17 -6.16
CA CYS A 211 19.18 5.81 -7.16
C CYS A 211 19.34 5.00 -8.45
N GLY A 212 18.77 3.79 -8.52
CA GLY A 212 18.87 2.89 -9.66
C GLY A 212 20.26 2.23 -9.82
N SER A 213 21.18 2.40 -8.87
CA SER A 213 22.52 1.80 -8.94
C SER A 213 22.43 0.27 -8.98
N LEU A 214 23.04 -0.33 -9.97
CA LEU A 214 23.17 -1.78 -10.16
C LEU A 214 24.55 -2.25 -9.72
N ARG A 215 24.62 -3.44 -9.14
CA ARG A 215 25.86 -4.06 -8.68
C ARG A 215 25.75 -5.60 -8.77
N ALA A 216 26.85 -6.26 -9.14
CA ALA A 216 26.96 -7.71 -9.00
C ALA A 216 27.06 -8.10 -7.53
N VAL A 217 26.61 -9.31 -7.19
CA VAL A 217 26.80 -9.89 -5.85
C VAL A 217 28.28 -10.22 -5.66
N PRO A 218 28.95 -9.71 -4.62
CA PRO A 218 30.32 -10.07 -4.34
C PRO A 218 30.44 -11.54 -3.97
N ALA A 219 31.51 -12.21 -4.41
CA ALA A 219 31.77 -13.63 -4.13
C ALA A 219 31.95 -13.91 -2.63
N MET A 220 32.52 -12.93 -1.90
CA MET A 220 32.79 -13.02 -0.46
C MET A 220 32.27 -11.76 0.26
N CYS A 221 32.02 -11.88 1.54
CA CYS A 221 31.61 -10.76 2.37
C CYS A 221 32.67 -9.66 2.39
N GLN A 222 32.25 -8.41 2.12
CA GLN A 222 33.15 -7.27 2.08
C GLN A 222 33.55 -6.76 3.48
N GLU A 223 32.81 -7.13 4.51
CA GLU A 223 33.07 -6.74 5.89
C GLU A 223 33.98 -7.73 6.62
N CYS A 224 33.71 -9.04 6.55
CA CYS A 224 34.48 -10.05 7.25
C CYS A 224 35.46 -10.83 6.37
N GLY A 225 35.41 -10.70 5.07
CA GLY A 225 36.31 -11.35 4.11
C GLY A 225 36.16 -12.88 3.96
N GLN A 226 35.26 -13.52 4.74
CA GLN A 226 35.20 -14.99 4.86
C GLN A 226 33.80 -15.58 4.66
N GLY A 227 32.74 -14.80 4.82
CA GLY A 227 31.35 -15.28 4.68
C GLY A 227 30.82 -15.09 3.27
N HIS A 228 29.76 -15.79 2.94
CA HIS A 228 29.01 -15.62 1.70
C HIS A 228 27.71 -14.87 1.94
N TYR A 229 27.23 -14.18 0.91
CA TYR A 229 25.97 -13.49 0.97
C TYR A 229 24.82 -14.43 0.63
N VAL A 230 23.92 -14.65 1.57
CA VAL A 230 22.75 -15.52 1.46
C VAL A 230 21.46 -14.71 1.55
N ASN A 231 20.46 -15.14 0.80
CA ASN A 231 19.12 -14.54 0.91
C ASN A 231 18.35 -15.16 2.08
N ARG A 232 18.07 -14.37 3.12
CA ARG A 232 17.32 -14.81 4.28
C ARG A 232 15.85 -14.34 4.30
N THR A 233 15.46 -13.50 3.35
CA THR A 233 14.10 -12.94 3.32
C THR A 233 13.22 -13.74 2.36
N PRO A 234 12.10 -14.32 2.80
CA PRO A 234 11.17 -14.98 1.89
C PRO A 234 10.48 -13.93 1.01
N GLY A 235 10.89 -13.83 -0.23
CA GLY A 235 10.19 -13.07 -1.26
C GLY A 235 9.08 -13.90 -1.92
N THR A 236 8.30 -13.29 -2.81
CA THR A 236 7.30 -14.00 -3.64
C THR A 236 7.91 -15.16 -4.44
N GLU A 237 9.19 -15.07 -4.78
CA GLU A 237 9.95 -16.15 -5.45
C GLU A 237 10.06 -17.40 -4.56
N ARG A 238 10.39 -17.21 -3.28
CA ARG A 238 10.49 -18.32 -2.34
C ARG A 238 9.13 -18.98 -2.13
N ILE A 239 8.06 -18.20 -2.03
CA ILE A 239 6.71 -18.73 -1.90
C ILE A 239 6.34 -19.55 -3.14
N GLU A 240 6.69 -19.10 -4.33
CA GLU A 240 6.49 -19.85 -5.57
C GLU A 240 7.24 -21.17 -5.59
N GLU A 241 8.52 -21.17 -5.16
CA GLU A 241 9.32 -22.39 -5.02
C GLU A 241 8.67 -23.36 -4.03
N ASP A 242 8.23 -22.88 -2.87
CA ASP A 242 7.57 -23.68 -1.87
C ASP A 242 6.22 -24.24 -2.41
N VAL A 243 5.43 -23.46 -3.18
CA VAL A 243 4.22 -23.99 -3.83
C VAL A 243 4.57 -25.09 -4.82
N LYS A 244 5.55 -24.90 -5.69
CA LYS A 244 5.98 -25.91 -6.66
C LYS A 244 6.53 -27.18 -6.00
N GLN A 245 7.18 -27.05 -4.85
CA GLN A 245 7.73 -28.18 -4.09
C GLN A 245 6.63 -29.01 -3.40
N TYR A 246 5.64 -28.33 -2.78
CA TYR A 246 4.64 -29.00 -1.96
C TYR A 246 3.33 -29.29 -2.71
N PHE A 247 3.10 -28.64 -3.84
CA PHE A 247 1.93 -28.80 -4.72
C PHE A 247 2.39 -28.84 -6.18
N PRO A 248 3.13 -29.90 -6.61
CA PRO A 248 3.74 -29.95 -7.94
C PRO A 248 2.74 -29.90 -9.10
N GLU A 249 1.51 -30.34 -8.88
CA GLU A 249 0.44 -30.33 -9.89
C GLU A 249 -0.24 -28.95 -10.02
N ALA A 250 -0.01 -28.02 -9.07
CA ALA A 250 -0.66 -26.73 -9.10
C ALA A 250 0.01 -25.76 -10.08
N ARG A 251 -0.79 -25.16 -10.95
CA ARG A 251 -0.36 -24.11 -11.87
C ARG A 251 -0.26 -22.79 -11.14
N VAL A 252 0.96 -22.34 -10.87
CA VAL A 252 1.25 -21.16 -10.07
C VAL A 252 1.78 -20.02 -10.92
N ALA A 253 1.34 -18.79 -10.61
CA ALA A 253 1.89 -17.59 -11.20
C ALA A 253 2.11 -16.48 -10.16
N ARG A 254 3.08 -15.59 -10.44
CA ARG A 254 3.37 -14.42 -9.62
C ARG A 254 2.89 -13.13 -10.29
N MET A 255 2.28 -12.28 -9.49
CA MET A 255 1.94 -10.91 -9.84
C MET A 255 2.92 -9.96 -9.16
N ASP A 256 4.05 -9.70 -9.80
CA ASP A 256 5.07 -8.79 -9.31
C ASP A 256 5.21 -7.53 -10.19
N LEU A 257 6.15 -6.63 -9.81
CA LEU A 257 6.34 -5.36 -10.51
C LEU A 257 6.75 -5.53 -11.98
N ASP A 258 7.47 -6.61 -12.31
CA ASP A 258 7.95 -6.86 -13.68
C ASP A 258 6.79 -7.27 -14.60
N VAL A 259 5.87 -8.09 -14.09
CA VAL A 259 4.62 -8.44 -14.79
C VAL A 259 3.72 -7.21 -14.93
N MET A 260 3.64 -6.40 -13.87
CA MET A 260 2.76 -5.22 -13.84
C MET A 260 3.24 -4.07 -14.72
N SER A 261 4.55 -3.96 -14.97
CA SER A 261 5.10 -2.94 -15.87
C SER A 261 4.66 -3.16 -17.32
N ASN A 262 4.29 -4.40 -17.69
CA ASN A 262 3.79 -4.77 -19.00
C ASN A 262 2.28 -5.04 -18.96
N LYS A 263 1.49 -4.11 -19.49
CA LYS A 263 0.01 -4.20 -19.50
C LYS A 263 -0.54 -5.46 -20.19
N ALA A 264 0.11 -5.94 -21.25
CA ALA A 264 -0.33 -7.14 -21.96
C ALA A 264 -0.11 -8.39 -21.09
N LYS A 265 1.07 -8.53 -20.49
CA LYS A 265 1.36 -9.64 -19.56
C LYS A 265 0.46 -9.62 -18.33
N PHE A 266 0.21 -8.43 -17.77
CA PHE A 266 -0.71 -8.29 -16.64
C PHE A 266 -2.13 -8.74 -17.00
N ARG A 267 -2.64 -8.29 -18.16
CA ARG A 267 -3.99 -8.67 -18.61
C ARG A 267 -4.09 -10.16 -18.87
N ALA A 268 -3.12 -10.74 -19.60
CA ALA A 268 -3.07 -12.18 -19.85
C ALA A 268 -3.06 -13.00 -18.55
N LEU A 269 -2.27 -12.58 -17.55
CA LEU A 269 -2.24 -13.24 -16.24
C LEU A 269 -3.60 -13.23 -15.53
N ILE A 270 -4.31 -12.11 -15.58
CA ILE A 270 -5.64 -11.98 -14.96
C ILE A 270 -6.64 -12.85 -15.72
N ASP A 271 -6.65 -12.79 -17.06
CA ASP A 271 -7.54 -13.60 -17.89
C ASP A 271 -7.30 -15.11 -17.67
N ASP A 272 -6.05 -15.56 -17.54
CA ASP A 272 -5.68 -16.94 -17.24
C ASP A 272 -6.17 -17.36 -15.85
N PHE A 273 -6.05 -16.49 -14.85
CA PHE A 273 -6.55 -16.80 -13.51
C PHE A 273 -8.08 -16.79 -13.45
N GLU A 274 -8.77 -15.82 -14.08
CA GLU A 274 -10.24 -15.79 -14.19
C GLU A 274 -10.80 -17.01 -14.91
N SER A 275 -10.12 -17.48 -15.97
CA SER A 275 -10.52 -18.66 -16.75
C SER A 275 -10.24 -19.98 -16.05
N GLY A 276 -9.52 -20.00 -14.94
CA GLY A 276 -9.15 -21.21 -14.21
C GLY A 276 -7.96 -21.96 -14.81
N ASN A 277 -7.17 -21.32 -15.67
CA ASN A 277 -5.90 -21.87 -16.18
C ASN A 277 -4.78 -21.84 -15.16
N LEU A 278 -4.96 -21.08 -14.06
CA LEU A 278 -4.05 -20.98 -12.93
C LEU A 278 -4.78 -21.33 -11.64
N ASP A 279 -4.10 -22.03 -10.74
CA ASP A 279 -4.66 -22.52 -9.46
C ASP A 279 -4.22 -21.66 -8.29
N VAL A 280 -2.97 -21.16 -8.33
CA VAL A 280 -2.39 -20.33 -7.26
C VAL A 280 -1.85 -19.02 -7.82
N LEU A 281 -2.33 -17.92 -7.27
CA LEU A 281 -1.82 -16.58 -7.59
C LEU A 281 -1.06 -16.02 -6.39
N ILE A 282 0.23 -15.75 -6.59
CA ILE A 282 1.08 -15.14 -5.55
C ILE A 282 1.26 -13.66 -5.89
N GLY A 283 0.91 -12.78 -4.95
CA GLY A 283 1.02 -11.36 -5.24
C GLY A 283 1.24 -10.47 -4.03
N THR A 284 1.53 -9.21 -4.33
CA THR A 284 1.67 -8.13 -3.36
C THR A 284 0.37 -7.32 -3.28
N GLN A 285 0.40 -6.10 -2.78
CA GLN A 285 -0.77 -5.21 -2.61
C GLN A 285 -1.71 -5.09 -3.83
N MET A 286 -1.28 -5.47 -5.03
CA MET A 286 -2.11 -5.37 -6.23
C MET A 286 -3.17 -6.48 -6.32
N VAL A 287 -2.91 -7.64 -5.75
CA VAL A 287 -3.90 -8.74 -5.69
C VAL A 287 -5.09 -8.36 -4.80
N SER A 288 -4.87 -7.44 -3.85
CA SER A 288 -5.93 -6.95 -2.97
C SER A 288 -6.87 -5.92 -3.63
N LYS A 289 -6.54 -5.38 -4.83
CA LYS A 289 -7.24 -4.23 -5.41
C LYS A 289 -8.01 -4.58 -6.69
N GLY A 290 -9.30 -4.25 -6.70
CA GLY A 290 -10.12 -4.19 -7.90
C GLY A 290 -10.36 -5.49 -8.68
N LEU A 291 -9.78 -6.61 -8.26
CA LEU A 291 -9.93 -7.91 -8.89
C LEU A 291 -10.99 -8.74 -8.16
N ASP A 292 -11.84 -9.40 -8.91
CA ASP A 292 -12.94 -10.19 -8.40
C ASP A 292 -12.91 -11.57 -9.03
N PHE A 293 -12.54 -12.59 -8.24
CA PHE A 293 -12.36 -13.95 -8.71
C PHE A 293 -13.38 -14.89 -8.06
N GLU A 294 -14.29 -15.47 -8.84
CA GLU A 294 -15.38 -16.32 -8.33
C GLU A 294 -14.87 -17.64 -7.73
N ARG A 295 -13.76 -18.18 -8.25
CA ARG A 295 -13.21 -19.50 -7.86
C ARG A 295 -12.27 -19.46 -6.67
N VAL A 296 -11.93 -18.28 -6.16
CA VAL A 296 -11.03 -18.13 -5.02
C VAL A 296 -11.75 -18.48 -3.72
N LYS A 297 -11.34 -19.56 -3.08
CA LYS A 297 -11.89 -20.04 -1.80
C LYS A 297 -10.96 -19.85 -0.62
N LEU A 298 -9.67 -19.63 -0.88
CA LEU A 298 -8.66 -19.42 0.15
C LEU A 298 -7.78 -18.24 -0.19
N VAL A 299 -7.56 -17.39 0.80
CA VAL A 299 -6.51 -16.38 0.78
C VAL A 299 -5.53 -16.64 1.93
N GLY A 300 -4.25 -16.80 1.60
CA GLY A 300 -3.16 -16.93 2.58
C GLY A 300 -2.40 -15.62 2.70
N VAL A 301 -2.39 -15.02 3.90
CA VAL A 301 -1.51 -13.86 4.21
C VAL A 301 -0.23 -14.42 4.83
N MET A 302 0.90 -14.28 4.12
CA MET A 302 2.13 -15.01 4.43
C MET A 302 2.91 -14.46 5.63
N ASP A 303 2.88 -13.15 5.86
CA ASP A 303 3.57 -12.45 6.95
C ASP A 303 2.83 -11.14 7.24
N ALA A 304 1.84 -11.21 8.12
CA ALA A 304 1.02 -10.05 8.45
C ALA A 304 1.79 -9.01 9.27
N ASP A 305 2.78 -9.42 10.08
CA ASP A 305 3.57 -8.49 10.91
C ASP A 305 4.35 -7.48 10.05
N SER A 306 4.72 -7.87 8.84
CA SER A 306 5.40 -6.98 7.89
C SER A 306 4.56 -5.77 7.47
N LEU A 307 3.23 -5.81 7.64
CA LEU A 307 2.34 -4.68 7.38
C LEU A 307 2.59 -3.53 8.36
N MET A 308 2.98 -3.84 9.59
CA MET A 308 3.23 -2.88 10.67
C MET A 308 4.71 -2.52 10.84
N GLY A 309 5.61 -3.18 10.13
CA GLY A 309 7.06 -3.04 10.29
C GLY A 309 7.65 -1.67 9.89
N PHE A 310 6.84 -0.71 9.50
CA PHE A 310 7.28 0.64 9.12
C PHE A 310 6.89 1.64 10.22
N PRO A 311 7.83 2.42 10.77
CA PRO A 311 7.57 3.36 11.86
C PRO A 311 6.81 4.62 11.34
N ASP A 312 5.50 4.48 11.15
CA ASP A 312 4.62 5.54 10.68
C ASP A 312 3.32 5.47 11.49
N PHE A 313 2.81 6.63 11.92
CA PHE A 313 1.56 6.71 12.68
C PHE A 313 0.33 6.09 11.97
N ARG A 314 0.42 5.88 10.65
CA ARG A 314 -0.61 5.19 9.85
C ARG A 314 -0.33 3.69 9.65
N ALA A 315 0.70 3.13 10.28
CA ALA A 315 1.06 1.73 10.04
C ALA A 315 -0.09 0.78 10.39
N GLU A 316 -0.73 0.98 11.54
CA GLU A 316 -1.86 0.17 11.98
C GLU A 316 -3.13 0.39 11.13
N GLU A 317 -3.41 1.64 10.72
CA GLU A 317 -4.50 1.95 9.78
C GLU A 317 -4.30 1.18 8.47
N ARG A 318 -3.11 1.26 7.88
CA ARG A 318 -2.79 0.54 6.65
C ARG A 318 -2.85 -0.97 6.79
N ALA A 319 -2.43 -1.50 7.93
CA ALA A 319 -2.49 -2.95 8.20
C ALA A 319 -3.94 -3.42 8.28
N TYR A 320 -4.78 -2.69 9.02
CA TYR A 320 -6.21 -2.95 9.11
C TYR A 320 -6.89 -2.92 7.74
N ASP A 321 -6.71 -1.83 7.00
CA ASP A 321 -7.28 -1.64 5.65
C ASP A 321 -6.87 -2.78 4.71
N MET A 322 -5.58 -3.12 4.70
CA MET A 322 -5.04 -4.16 3.84
C MET A 322 -5.62 -5.53 4.17
N LEU A 323 -5.69 -5.89 5.46
CA LEU A 323 -6.25 -7.16 5.90
C LEU A 323 -7.73 -7.26 5.56
N MET A 324 -8.50 -6.19 5.77
CA MET A 324 -9.91 -6.15 5.39
C MET A 324 -10.13 -6.24 3.88
N GLN A 325 -9.30 -5.57 3.07
CA GLN A 325 -9.35 -5.66 1.61
C GLN A 325 -9.02 -7.06 1.10
N VAL A 326 -7.95 -7.67 1.62
CA VAL A 326 -7.51 -9.02 1.24
C VAL A 326 -8.57 -10.04 1.67
N SER A 327 -9.14 -9.89 2.86
CA SER A 327 -10.23 -10.74 3.35
C SER A 327 -11.45 -10.70 2.43
N GLY A 328 -11.76 -9.54 1.89
CA GLY A 328 -12.86 -9.38 0.93
C GLY A 328 -12.70 -10.11 -0.41
N ARG A 329 -11.54 -10.75 -0.68
CA ARG A 329 -11.27 -11.48 -1.94
C ARG A 329 -11.66 -12.96 -1.91
N SER A 330 -11.95 -13.53 -0.74
CA SER A 330 -12.33 -14.92 -0.56
C SER A 330 -13.85 -15.08 -0.38
N GLY A 331 -14.46 -16.03 -1.05
CA GLY A 331 -15.85 -16.46 -0.89
C GLY A 331 -16.88 -15.55 -1.57
N ARG A 332 -17.47 -16.04 -2.64
CA ARG A 332 -18.63 -15.44 -3.32
C ARG A 332 -19.54 -16.58 -3.83
N LYS A 333 -20.84 -16.28 -4.03
CA LYS A 333 -21.85 -17.25 -4.53
C LYS A 333 -21.94 -18.53 -3.69
N GLY A 334 -22.55 -18.42 -2.52
CA GLY A 334 -23.12 -19.55 -1.78
C GLY A 334 -22.17 -20.27 -0.82
N GLU A 335 -20.84 -20.12 -0.93
CA GLU A 335 -19.89 -20.71 0.01
C GLU A 335 -19.03 -19.67 0.70
N ARG A 336 -18.87 -19.83 2.00
CA ARG A 336 -18.00 -18.99 2.81
C ARG A 336 -16.53 -19.27 2.48
N GLY A 337 -15.79 -18.25 2.02
CA GLY A 337 -14.36 -18.36 1.81
C GLY A 337 -13.56 -18.37 3.12
N LYS A 338 -12.28 -18.70 3.05
CA LYS A 338 -11.37 -18.67 4.20
C LYS A 338 -10.19 -17.74 3.95
N VAL A 339 -9.72 -17.11 5.00
CA VAL A 339 -8.48 -16.32 5.01
C VAL A 339 -7.60 -16.80 6.15
N VAL A 340 -6.45 -17.35 5.83
CA VAL A 340 -5.44 -17.77 6.79
C VAL A 340 -4.39 -16.68 6.91
N ILE A 341 -4.27 -16.08 8.09
CA ILE A 341 -3.36 -14.98 8.38
C ILE A 341 -2.23 -15.52 9.25
N GLN A 342 -1.06 -15.70 8.66
CA GLN A 342 0.16 -16.11 9.35
C GLN A 342 0.84 -14.90 9.98
N LEU A 343 1.11 -14.94 11.28
CA LEU A 343 1.73 -13.84 12.03
C LEU A 343 2.56 -14.37 13.21
N THR A 344 3.36 -13.51 13.82
CA THR A 344 4.21 -13.84 14.97
C THR A 344 3.78 -13.12 16.24
N ASP A 345 3.09 -11.98 16.11
CA ASP A 345 2.57 -11.21 17.24
C ASP A 345 1.05 -11.33 17.35
N MET A 346 0.60 -12.44 17.97
CA MET A 346 -0.82 -12.70 18.21
C MET A 346 -1.49 -11.66 19.13
N GLN A 347 -0.72 -10.90 19.89
CA GLN A 347 -1.24 -9.94 20.88
C GLN A 347 -1.47 -8.54 20.29
N SER A 348 -1.03 -8.29 19.06
CA SER A 348 -1.25 -7.01 18.42
C SER A 348 -2.74 -6.65 18.35
N ARG A 349 -3.07 -5.46 18.83
CA ARG A 349 -4.45 -4.93 18.86
C ARG A 349 -5.10 -4.87 17.47
N VAL A 350 -4.30 -4.62 16.42
CA VAL A 350 -4.81 -4.55 15.05
C VAL A 350 -5.46 -5.87 14.65
N TYR A 351 -4.81 -7.01 14.94
CA TYR A 351 -5.34 -8.32 14.60
C TYR A 351 -6.58 -8.67 15.43
N GLN A 352 -6.62 -8.25 16.69
CA GLN A 352 -7.81 -8.41 17.52
C GLN A 352 -9.01 -7.62 16.96
N LEU A 353 -8.76 -6.41 16.48
CA LEU A 353 -9.78 -5.53 15.89
C LEU A 353 -10.22 -5.98 14.49
N VAL A 354 -9.30 -6.50 13.67
CA VAL A 354 -9.62 -7.14 12.39
C VAL A 354 -10.52 -8.36 12.61
N ARG A 355 -10.24 -9.18 13.63
CA ARG A 355 -11.07 -10.35 13.98
C ARG A 355 -12.50 -9.98 14.34
N LYS A 356 -12.69 -8.83 15.00
CA LYS A 356 -14.03 -8.32 15.37
C LYS A 356 -14.77 -7.68 14.20
N GLU A 357 -14.09 -7.39 13.10
CA GLU A 357 -14.62 -6.66 11.94
C GLU A 357 -15.32 -5.33 12.32
N ASN A 358 -14.89 -4.72 13.42
CA ASN A 358 -15.51 -3.53 13.99
C ASN A 358 -14.64 -2.30 13.71
N TYR A 359 -14.88 -1.64 12.57
CA TYR A 359 -14.16 -0.42 12.20
C TYR A 359 -14.34 0.71 13.20
N ARG A 360 -15.53 0.87 13.80
CA ARG A 360 -15.80 1.93 14.78
C ARG A 360 -14.94 1.80 16.03
N GLU A 361 -14.80 0.57 16.56
CA GLU A 361 -13.91 0.30 17.70
C GLU A 361 -12.45 0.57 17.34
N PHE A 362 -12.02 0.10 16.16
CA PHE A 362 -10.67 0.37 15.63
C PHE A 362 -10.38 1.87 15.54
N TYR A 363 -11.28 2.63 14.91
CA TYR A 363 -11.17 4.09 14.82
C TYR A 363 -11.09 4.75 16.20
N THR A 364 -11.96 4.37 17.14
CA THR A 364 -12.03 4.98 18.47
C THR A 364 -10.71 4.81 19.23
N GLN A 365 -10.13 3.60 19.21
CA GLN A 365 -8.89 3.31 19.93
C GLN A 365 -7.70 4.08 19.35
N LEU A 366 -7.55 4.07 18.02
CA LEU A 366 -6.41 4.75 17.39
C LEU A 366 -6.56 6.28 17.38
N SER A 367 -7.79 6.80 17.31
CA SER A 367 -8.02 8.25 17.33
C SER A 367 -7.61 8.88 18.64
N GLN A 368 -7.83 8.21 19.78
CA GLN A 368 -7.37 8.71 21.08
C GLN A 368 -5.86 8.93 21.12
N GLU A 369 -5.10 7.99 20.59
CA GLU A 369 -3.64 8.14 20.50
C GLU A 369 -3.24 9.26 19.53
N ARG A 370 -3.90 9.35 18.37
CA ARG A 370 -3.62 10.40 17.40
C ARG A 370 -3.93 11.79 17.94
N GLU A 371 -4.98 11.92 18.73
CA GLU A 371 -5.31 13.17 19.41
C GLU A 371 -4.25 13.52 20.47
N MET A 372 -3.88 12.56 21.33
CA MET A 372 -2.86 12.75 22.37
C MET A 372 -1.52 13.18 21.77
N PHE A 373 -1.10 12.59 20.65
CA PHE A 373 0.16 12.90 19.99
C PHE A 373 0.07 13.96 18.90
N ASN A 374 -1.07 14.64 18.75
CA ASN A 374 -1.32 15.63 17.70
C ASN A 374 -0.97 15.10 16.29
N TYR A 375 -1.59 13.96 15.90
CA TYR A 375 -1.54 13.43 14.55
C TYR A 375 -2.86 13.67 13.79
N PRO A 376 -2.87 13.61 12.45
CA PRO A 376 -4.11 13.64 11.68
C PRO A 376 -5.11 12.54 12.13
N PRO A 377 -6.40 12.85 12.23
CA PRO A 377 -7.11 14.01 11.70
C PRO A 377 -7.09 15.26 12.60
N PHE A 378 -6.54 15.24 13.80
CA PHE A 378 -6.59 16.33 14.78
C PHE A 378 -5.58 17.45 14.49
N SER A 379 -4.56 17.16 13.71
CA SER A 379 -3.56 18.13 13.26
C SER A 379 -3.24 17.97 11.78
N ARG A 380 -2.50 18.93 11.24
CA ARG A 380 -1.90 18.86 9.91
C ARG A 380 -0.40 18.75 10.05
N LEU A 381 0.21 17.90 9.25
CA LEU A 381 1.65 17.67 9.28
C LEU A 381 2.31 18.41 8.11
N ILE A 382 3.35 19.19 8.42
CA ILE A 382 4.24 19.79 7.43
C ILE A 382 5.63 19.20 7.65
N LEU A 383 6.14 18.50 6.64
CA LEU A 383 7.48 17.95 6.66
C LEU A 383 8.42 18.89 5.91
N VAL A 384 9.38 19.45 6.63
CA VAL A 384 10.51 20.22 6.06
C VAL A 384 11.70 19.28 5.96
N GLU A 385 12.18 19.07 4.74
CA GLU A 385 13.33 18.21 4.49
C GLU A 385 14.50 19.03 3.94
N LEU A 386 15.63 19.00 4.64
CA LEU A 386 16.88 19.60 4.22
C LEU A 386 17.79 18.53 3.62
N ARG A 387 18.53 18.90 2.59
CA ARG A 387 19.46 18.01 1.89
C ARG A 387 20.77 18.71 1.63
N HIS A 388 21.90 18.03 1.89
CA HIS A 388 23.23 18.53 1.56
C HIS A 388 24.23 17.39 1.35
N MET A 389 25.29 17.62 0.58
CA MET A 389 26.36 16.63 0.37
C MET A 389 27.24 16.45 1.61
N ASP A 390 27.42 17.51 2.40
CA ASP A 390 28.14 17.50 3.67
C ASP A 390 27.15 17.35 4.83
N GLY A 391 27.32 16.28 5.60
CA GLY A 391 26.44 15.96 6.74
C GLY A 391 26.60 16.89 7.93
N VAL A 392 27.81 17.51 8.11
CA VAL A 392 28.06 18.45 9.21
C VAL A 392 27.37 19.78 8.93
N VAL A 393 27.55 20.31 7.71
CA VAL A 393 26.85 21.52 7.25
C VAL A 393 25.35 21.37 7.37
N LEU A 394 24.83 20.21 6.91
CA LEU A 394 23.39 19.91 6.98
C LEU A 394 22.89 19.91 8.42
N ARG A 395 23.60 19.26 9.34
CA ARG A 395 23.19 19.15 10.76
C ARG A 395 23.17 20.53 11.43
N ASN A 396 24.18 21.35 11.19
CA ASN A 396 24.23 22.70 11.72
C ASN A 396 23.08 23.56 11.20
N ALA A 397 22.82 23.53 9.90
CA ALA A 397 21.73 24.27 9.29
C ALA A 397 20.35 23.76 9.79
N ALA A 398 20.17 22.44 9.96
CA ALA A 398 18.94 21.88 10.48
C ALA A 398 18.68 22.26 11.95
N ASN A 399 19.71 22.27 12.77
CA ASN A 399 19.61 22.68 14.17
C ASN A 399 19.23 24.17 14.29
N GLU A 400 19.88 25.04 13.51
CA GLU A 400 19.59 26.47 13.50
C GLU A 400 18.16 26.74 12.99
N LEU A 401 17.75 26.10 11.89
CA LEU A 401 16.37 26.22 11.40
C LEU A 401 15.37 25.76 12.47
N ALA A 402 15.63 24.62 13.12
CA ALA A 402 14.73 24.11 14.16
C ALA A 402 14.65 25.08 15.37
N ARG A 403 15.76 25.73 15.74
CA ARG A 403 15.79 26.75 16.78
C ARG A 403 14.90 27.95 16.43
N LEU A 404 15.09 28.51 15.24
CA LEU A 404 14.27 29.63 14.72
C LEU A 404 12.77 29.28 14.62
N LEU A 405 12.45 28.07 14.14
CA LEU A 405 11.07 27.62 14.07
C LEU A 405 10.44 27.48 15.46
N ARG A 406 11.20 26.98 16.47
CA ARG A 406 10.68 26.81 17.83
C ARG A 406 10.42 28.15 18.53
N GLU A 407 11.11 29.21 18.22
CA GLU A 407 10.85 30.55 18.77
C GLU A 407 9.41 31.02 18.49
N ARG A 408 8.81 30.58 17.36
CA ARG A 408 7.45 30.96 16.95
C ARG A 408 6.42 29.85 17.06
N LEU A 409 6.84 28.61 16.90
CA LEU A 409 5.96 27.44 16.81
C LEU A 409 6.06 26.53 18.04
N GLU A 410 7.02 26.78 18.94
CA GLU A 410 7.20 26.08 20.21
C GLU A 410 7.20 24.54 20.07
N ARG A 411 6.35 23.87 20.85
CA ARG A 411 6.20 22.41 20.90
C ARG A 411 5.69 21.76 19.60
N ARG A 412 5.25 22.55 18.63
CA ARG A 412 4.79 22.06 17.32
C ARG A 412 5.93 21.55 16.44
N VAL A 413 7.17 21.91 16.77
CA VAL A 413 8.37 21.57 16.00
C VAL A 413 9.03 20.32 16.58
N CYS A 414 8.92 19.20 15.86
CA CYS A 414 9.56 17.93 16.19
C CYS A 414 10.81 17.71 15.31
N GLY A 415 11.88 17.21 15.91
CA GLY A 415 13.18 17.07 15.23
C GLY A 415 14.10 18.27 15.52
N PRO A 416 15.22 18.47 14.78
CA PRO A 416 15.59 17.73 13.56
C PRO A 416 15.91 16.26 13.83
N ALA A 417 15.55 15.40 12.88
CA ALA A 417 15.80 13.98 12.96
C ALA A 417 16.24 13.42 11.58
N GLU A 418 17.08 12.42 11.60
CA GLU A 418 17.44 11.69 10.40
C GLU A 418 16.29 10.76 10.01
N PRO A 419 15.85 10.73 8.73
CA PRO A 419 14.87 9.76 8.27
C PRO A 419 15.48 8.36 8.20
N ASP A 420 14.66 7.30 8.12
CA ASP A 420 15.10 5.90 7.98
C ASP A 420 16.15 5.71 6.87
N VAL A 421 16.04 6.50 5.81
CA VAL A 421 17.04 6.60 4.75
C VAL A 421 17.71 7.95 4.83
N SER A 422 18.79 8.00 5.57
CA SER A 422 19.50 9.25 5.88
C SER A 422 20.29 9.82 4.69
N ARG A 423 20.60 9.00 3.66
CA ARG A 423 21.33 9.44 2.46
C ARG A 423 20.74 8.85 1.19
N VAL A 424 20.49 9.71 0.18
CA VAL A 424 19.99 9.34 -1.14
C VAL A 424 20.79 10.08 -2.22
N ARG A 425 21.31 9.37 -3.23
CA ARG A 425 22.09 9.96 -4.34
C ARG A 425 23.22 10.85 -3.84
N LYS A 426 23.98 10.39 -2.85
CA LYS A 426 25.08 11.11 -2.16
C LYS A 426 24.64 12.31 -1.32
N MET A 427 23.34 12.64 -1.24
CA MET A 427 22.82 13.74 -0.43
C MET A 427 22.37 13.21 0.92
N TYR A 428 22.89 13.75 2.02
CA TYR A 428 22.36 13.54 3.36
C TYR A 428 21.03 14.26 3.52
N ARG A 429 20.16 13.74 4.39
CA ARG A 429 18.80 14.22 4.62
C ARG A 429 18.55 14.38 6.11
N ILE A 430 17.97 15.50 6.49
CA ILE A 430 17.44 15.74 7.84
C ILE A 430 16.03 16.29 7.70
N GLN A 431 15.14 15.87 8.60
CA GLN A 431 13.73 16.23 8.58
C GLN A 431 13.32 16.95 9.86
N ILE A 432 12.49 17.96 9.69
CA ILE A 432 11.80 18.67 10.78
C ILE A 432 10.30 18.52 10.51
N LEU A 433 9.56 17.97 11.46
CA LEU A 433 8.12 17.80 11.38
C LEU A 433 7.41 18.88 12.17
N ILE A 434 6.51 19.61 11.52
CA ILE A 434 5.68 20.62 12.17
C ILE A 434 4.26 20.08 12.28
N LYS A 435 3.72 20.06 13.50
CA LYS A 435 2.35 19.63 13.81
C LYS A 435 1.49 20.87 14.05
N ALA A 436 0.62 21.19 13.10
CA ALA A 436 -0.27 22.34 13.14
C ALA A 436 -1.69 21.91 13.51
N GLU A 437 -2.20 22.37 14.66
CA GLU A 437 -3.57 22.11 15.09
C GLU A 437 -4.57 22.66 14.05
N GLN A 438 -5.77 22.11 14.01
CA GLN A 438 -6.78 22.50 13.00
C GLN A 438 -7.17 23.98 13.04
N GLY A 439 -7.12 24.63 14.19
CA GLY A 439 -7.40 26.06 14.37
C GLY A 439 -6.33 27.01 13.84
N LEU A 440 -5.12 26.50 13.53
CA LEU A 440 -4.04 27.34 13.06
C LEU A 440 -4.21 27.73 11.58
N SER A 441 -4.03 29.03 11.26
CA SER A 441 -4.11 29.52 9.89
C SER A 441 -2.93 28.99 9.06
N LEU A 442 -3.22 28.07 8.11
CA LEU A 442 -2.20 27.51 7.23
C LEU A 442 -1.57 28.54 6.29
N SER A 443 -2.31 29.57 5.87
CA SER A 443 -1.78 30.64 5.02
C SER A 443 -0.71 31.44 5.76
N LYS A 444 -0.98 31.81 7.03
CA LYS A 444 0.03 32.49 7.87
C LYS A 444 1.22 31.60 8.17
N LEU A 445 0.97 30.32 8.46
CA LEU A 445 2.06 29.36 8.73
C LEU A 445 2.93 29.15 7.49
N LYS A 446 2.34 28.99 6.30
CA LYS A 446 3.10 28.84 5.04
C LYS A 446 3.86 30.10 4.62
N ALA A 447 3.33 31.28 4.92
CA ALA A 447 4.03 32.53 4.66
C ALA A 447 5.21 32.75 5.61
N PHE A 448 5.16 32.12 6.78
CA PHE A 448 6.27 32.14 7.74
C PHE A 448 7.37 31.13 7.39
N LEU A 449 7.02 29.96 6.87
CA LEU A 449 7.95 28.89 6.45
C LEU A 449 8.65 29.21 5.13
#